data_f18837a23a85406ffcdc476b65649bc2
#
_entry.id   f18837a23a85406ffcdc476b65649bc2
#
_cell.length_a   1.000
_cell.length_b   1.000
_cell.length_c   1.000
_cell.angle_alpha   90.00
_cell.angle_beta   90.00
_cell.angle_gamma   90.00
#
_symmetry.space_group_name_H-M   'P 1'
#
loop_
_entity.id
_entity.type
_entity.pdbx_description
1 polymer ?
#
loop_
_entity_poly.entity_id
_entity_poly.type
_entity_poly.pdbx_seq_one_letter_code
_entity_poly.pdbx_strand_id
1 'polypeptide(L)'
;AVGLEWQKMCSAEKKNYLKQHIFMDAGRCAKIIEGYREEEIAPYCVDNDLEYFVADAFKRMKRSGAFNFLEHADKREIGSYDAALKVLDIFKDWVEHNKGWDEIQSASTQRREKAVQRMLHLSGKYYCESNNIDMSFEANEGPGPVDLKVSRGNDKTVVEIKLSSNNDYLHGFEEQIESYAQAEGTNNRIFVYVM
;
A
#
# COMPACT_ATOMS: atom_id res chain seq x y z
N ALA A 1 18.27 -7.59 -44.42
CA ALA A 1 17.45 -8.79 -44.04
C ALA A 1 17.19 -8.86 -42.55
N VAL A 2 18.19 -8.64 -41.71
CA VAL A 2 18.08 -8.73 -40.22
C VAL A 2 17.10 -7.71 -39.63
N GLY A 3 16.98 -6.50 -40.18
CA GLY A 3 16.11 -5.46 -39.68
C GLY A 3 14.60 -5.75 -39.80
N LEU A 4 14.19 -6.47 -40.83
CA LEU A 4 12.78 -6.83 -41.04
C LEU A 4 12.33 -7.97 -40.13
N GLU A 5 13.21 -8.91 -39.81
CA GLU A 5 12.93 -9.98 -38.85
C GLU A 5 12.85 -9.45 -37.42
N TRP A 6 13.73 -8.51 -37.08
CA TRP A 6 13.71 -7.85 -35.75
C TRP A 6 12.40 -7.16 -35.46
N GLN A 7 11.79 -6.47 -36.44
CA GLN A 7 10.51 -5.79 -36.26
C GLN A 7 9.34 -6.75 -35.98
N LYS A 8 9.42 -7.99 -36.49
CA LYS A 8 8.39 -9.02 -36.35
C LYS A 8 8.52 -9.81 -35.04
N MET A 9 9.65 -9.72 -34.34
CA MET A 9 9.90 -10.46 -33.11
C MET A 9 9.11 -9.88 -31.94
N CYS A 10 8.56 -10.74 -31.10
CA CYS A 10 8.00 -10.32 -29.81
C CYS A 10 9.12 -9.93 -28.82
N SER A 11 8.77 -9.28 -27.71
CA SER A 11 9.73 -8.79 -26.73
C SER A 11 10.64 -9.88 -26.14
N ALA A 12 10.11 -11.08 -25.92
CA ALA A 12 10.90 -12.22 -25.41
C ALA A 12 11.92 -12.72 -26.44
N GLU A 13 11.54 -12.79 -27.71
CA GLU A 13 12.43 -13.19 -28.80
C GLU A 13 13.54 -12.16 -29.04
N LYS A 14 13.20 -10.86 -28.99
CA LYS A 14 14.18 -9.78 -29.05
C LYS A 14 15.21 -9.87 -27.93
N LYS A 15 14.76 -10.11 -26.71
CA LYS A 15 15.63 -10.27 -25.54
C LYS A 15 16.56 -11.47 -25.67
N ASN A 16 16.08 -12.60 -26.17
CA ASN A 16 16.87 -13.80 -26.41
C ASN A 16 17.88 -13.59 -27.54
N TYR A 17 17.46 -12.96 -28.62
CA TYR A 17 18.36 -12.63 -29.72
C TYR A 17 19.50 -11.72 -29.28
N LEU A 18 19.21 -10.66 -28.53
CA LEU A 18 20.24 -9.76 -27.96
C LEU A 18 21.19 -10.53 -27.05
N LYS A 19 20.66 -11.39 -26.18
CA LYS A 19 21.48 -12.19 -25.27
C LYS A 19 22.42 -13.12 -26.02
N GLN A 20 21.95 -13.82 -27.04
CA GLN A 20 22.73 -14.83 -27.76
C GLN A 20 23.72 -14.24 -28.78
N HIS A 21 23.35 -13.13 -29.43
CA HIS A 21 24.10 -12.63 -30.58
C HIS A 21 24.91 -11.36 -30.28
N ILE A 22 24.59 -10.66 -29.21
CA ILE A 22 25.24 -9.40 -28.84
C ILE A 22 25.99 -9.54 -27.52
N PHE A 23 25.30 -9.85 -26.42
CA PHE A 23 25.92 -9.87 -25.11
C PHE A 23 26.92 -11.00 -24.85
N MET A 24 26.86 -12.06 -25.65
CA MET A 24 27.83 -13.17 -25.57
C MET A 24 29.09 -12.91 -26.40
N ASP A 25 29.13 -11.86 -27.18
CA ASP A 25 30.28 -11.46 -28.00
C ASP A 25 30.80 -10.08 -27.55
N ALA A 26 31.87 -10.10 -26.75
CA ALA A 26 32.49 -8.89 -26.19
C ALA A 26 32.97 -7.90 -27.30
N GLY A 27 33.40 -8.41 -28.45
CA GLY A 27 33.81 -7.59 -29.58
C GLY A 27 32.67 -6.85 -30.25
N ARG A 28 31.49 -7.49 -30.34
CA ARG A 28 30.24 -6.85 -30.83
C ARG A 28 29.71 -5.84 -29.83
N CYS A 29 29.73 -6.15 -28.57
CA CYS A 29 29.35 -5.19 -27.52
C CYS A 29 30.23 -3.94 -27.58
N ALA A 30 31.56 -4.09 -27.68
CA ALA A 30 32.46 -2.98 -27.78
C ALA A 30 32.18 -2.08 -29.00
N LYS A 31 31.96 -2.67 -30.18
CA LYS A 31 31.61 -1.93 -31.41
C LYS A 31 30.27 -1.18 -31.31
N ILE A 32 29.30 -1.76 -30.65
CA ILE A 32 27.99 -1.11 -30.42
C ILE A 32 28.18 0.10 -29.48
N ILE A 33 28.94 -0.07 -28.40
CA ILE A 33 29.21 1.01 -27.45
C ILE A 33 30.04 2.14 -28.14
N GLU A 34 30.96 1.77 -28.96
CA GLU A 34 31.80 2.73 -29.73
C GLU A 34 30.92 3.49 -30.76
N GLY A 35 30.03 2.82 -31.47
CA GLY A 35 29.08 3.46 -32.37
C GLY A 35 28.16 4.44 -31.65
N TYR A 36 27.66 4.11 -30.49
CA TYR A 36 26.86 5.04 -29.66
C TYR A 36 27.66 6.24 -29.14
N ARG A 37 28.98 6.15 -29.04
CA ARG A 37 29.83 7.27 -28.65
C ARG A 37 30.13 8.24 -29.80
N GLU A 38 30.08 7.74 -31.02
CA GLU A 38 30.37 8.50 -32.25
C GLU A 38 29.12 9.06 -32.92
N GLU A 39 27.94 8.48 -32.68
CA GLU A 39 26.67 9.02 -33.19
C GLU A 39 26.29 10.29 -32.43
N GLU A 40 26.02 11.38 -33.16
CA GLU A 40 25.20 12.46 -32.65
C GLU A 40 23.86 11.86 -32.22
N ILE A 41 23.71 11.63 -30.92
CA ILE A 41 22.45 11.14 -30.35
C ILE A 41 21.40 12.17 -30.72
N ALA A 42 20.43 11.79 -31.55
CA ALA A 42 19.28 12.63 -31.85
C ALA A 42 18.69 13.13 -30.53
N PRO A 43 18.43 14.44 -30.40
CA PRO A 43 17.93 14.97 -29.15
C PRO A 43 16.71 14.17 -28.70
N TYR A 44 16.72 13.75 -27.46
CA TYR A 44 15.66 12.97 -26.85
C TYR A 44 14.30 13.66 -27.09
N CYS A 45 13.39 12.96 -27.79
CA CYS A 45 12.08 13.52 -28.09
C CYS A 45 11.16 13.34 -26.88
N VAL A 46 11.14 14.37 -26.05
CA VAL A 46 10.32 14.46 -24.83
C VAL A 46 8.84 14.22 -25.13
N ASP A 47 8.37 14.64 -26.31
CA ASP A 47 6.94 14.58 -26.69
C ASP A 47 6.39 13.15 -26.83
N ASN A 48 7.27 12.17 -26.91
CA ASN A 48 6.90 10.76 -27.05
C ASN A 48 7.15 9.92 -25.78
N ASP A 49 7.65 10.56 -24.71
CA ASP A 49 7.98 9.85 -23.47
C ASP A 49 6.94 10.10 -22.38
N LEU A 50 6.07 9.09 -22.18
CA LEU A 50 5.02 9.14 -21.18
C LEU A 50 5.58 9.21 -19.74
N GLU A 51 6.71 8.57 -19.47
CA GLU A 51 7.36 8.59 -18.14
C GLU A 51 7.92 9.97 -17.84
N TYR A 52 8.51 10.62 -18.84
CA TYR A 52 8.99 12.00 -18.71
C TYR A 52 7.82 12.96 -18.44
N PHE A 53 6.70 12.83 -19.14
CA PHE A 53 5.51 13.64 -18.92
C PHE A 53 4.99 13.52 -17.50
N VAL A 54 4.90 12.31 -16.97
CA VAL A 54 4.47 12.07 -15.59
C VAL A 54 5.46 12.68 -14.61
N ALA A 55 6.77 12.46 -14.81
CA ALA A 55 7.82 13.02 -13.96
C ALA A 55 7.88 14.55 -14.01
N ASP A 56 7.70 15.16 -15.20
CA ASP A 56 7.67 16.61 -15.36
C ASP A 56 6.41 17.23 -14.76
N ALA A 57 5.25 16.61 -14.96
CA ALA A 57 3.99 17.01 -14.30
C ALA A 57 4.14 16.98 -12.78
N PHE A 58 4.74 15.95 -12.23
CA PHE A 58 5.02 15.84 -10.80
C PHE A 58 5.96 16.95 -10.30
N LYS A 59 7.03 17.24 -11.05
CA LYS A 59 7.95 18.34 -10.76
C LYS A 59 7.25 19.72 -10.82
N ARG A 60 6.39 19.95 -11.80
CA ARG A 60 5.61 21.19 -11.91
C ARG A 60 4.63 21.34 -10.76
N MET A 61 3.91 20.26 -10.39
CA MET A 61 3.01 20.25 -9.23
C MET A 61 3.77 20.56 -7.94
N LYS A 62 4.96 19.98 -7.76
CA LYS A 62 5.82 20.28 -6.61
C LYS A 62 6.28 21.74 -6.59
N ARG A 63 6.71 22.28 -7.74
CA ARG A 63 7.14 23.69 -7.87
C ARG A 63 6.01 24.70 -7.70
N SER A 64 4.79 24.37 -8.12
CA SER A 64 3.60 25.23 -7.95
C SER A 64 3.10 25.30 -6.51
N GLY A 65 3.70 24.52 -5.62
CA GLY A 65 3.23 24.41 -4.24
C GLY A 65 1.93 23.60 -4.09
N ALA A 66 1.51 22.88 -5.14
CA ALA A 66 0.33 22.02 -5.07
C ALA A 66 0.42 20.96 -3.97
N PHE A 67 1.65 20.61 -3.54
CA PHE A 67 1.91 19.72 -2.43
C PHE A 67 2.20 20.43 -1.10
N ASN A 68 2.24 21.78 -1.07
CA ASN A 68 2.52 22.53 0.16
C ASN A 68 1.46 22.28 1.22
N PHE A 69 0.22 21.97 0.81
CA PHE A 69 -0.81 21.56 1.77
C PHE A 69 -0.48 20.20 2.41
N LEU A 70 0.22 19.30 1.71
CA LEU A 70 0.70 18.03 2.27
C LEU A 70 1.92 18.25 3.18
N GLU A 71 2.78 19.23 2.87
CA GLU A 71 3.92 19.61 3.72
C GLU A 71 3.47 20.39 4.96
N HIS A 72 2.31 21.07 4.88
CA HIS A 72 1.69 21.80 5.99
C HIS A 72 0.53 21.02 6.62
N ALA A 73 0.10 19.91 6.02
CA ALA A 73 -0.73 18.94 6.70
C ALA A 73 0.05 18.48 7.93
N ASP A 74 -0.31 19.11 9.00
CA ASP A 74 0.16 19.05 10.37
C ASP A 74 1.34 18.08 10.60
N LYS A 75 2.56 18.59 10.69
CA LYS A 75 3.76 17.86 11.16
C LYS A 75 3.63 17.43 12.64
N ARG A 76 2.44 17.49 13.23
CA ARG A 76 2.18 16.84 14.49
C ARG A 76 2.39 15.35 14.27
N GLU A 77 3.30 14.80 15.01
CA GLU A 77 3.47 13.36 15.07
C GLU A 77 2.14 12.76 15.55
N ILE A 78 1.40 12.18 14.58
CA ILE A 78 0.14 11.52 14.89
C ILE A 78 0.47 10.29 15.74
N GLY A 79 -0.10 10.21 16.93
CA GLY A 79 0.01 9.04 17.79
C GLY A 79 -0.70 7.82 17.19
N SER A 80 -0.36 6.63 17.68
CA SER A 80 -0.97 5.37 17.21
C SER A 80 -2.49 5.36 17.42
N TYR A 81 -2.97 5.96 18.50
CA TYR A 81 -4.40 6.04 18.82
C TYR A 81 -5.18 6.91 17.82
N ASP A 82 -4.67 8.12 17.57
CA ASP A 82 -5.29 9.04 16.61
C ASP A 82 -5.25 8.47 15.19
N ALA A 83 -4.16 7.79 14.84
CA ALA A 83 -4.05 7.10 13.58
C ALA A 83 -5.07 5.96 13.44
N ALA A 84 -5.26 5.15 14.48
CA ALA A 84 -6.26 4.10 14.50
C ALA A 84 -7.68 4.66 14.35
N LEU A 85 -8.01 5.75 15.07
CA LEU A 85 -9.29 6.44 14.92
C LEU A 85 -9.49 6.94 13.49
N LYS A 86 -8.46 7.52 12.88
CA LYS A 86 -8.56 8.01 11.49
C LYS A 86 -8.77 6.88 10.48
N VAL A 87 -8.12 5.75 10.68
CA VAL A 87 -8.34 4.54 9.86
C VAL A 87 -9.80 4.06 9.98
N LEU A 88 -10.33 4.07 11.19
CA LEU A 88 -11.74 3.71 11.46
C LEU A 88 -12.72 4.70 10.82
N ASP A 89 -12.43 5.99 10.85
CA ASP A 89 -13.23 7.02 10.18
C ASP A 89 -13.27 6.81 8.65
N ILE A 90 -12.12 6.52 8.04
CA ILE A 90 -12.02 6.23 6.60
C ILE A 90 -12.84 4.97 6.27
N PHE A 91 -12.72 3.94 7.08
CA PHE A 91 -13.48 2.70 6.90
C PHE A 91 -14.98 2.93 7.05
N LYS A 92 -15.39 3.68 8.09
CA LYS A 92 -16.79 4.04 8.33
C LYS A 92 -17.40 4.80 7.16
N ASP A 93 -16.70 5.84 6.67
CA ASP A 93 -17.15 6.62 5.50
C ASP A 93 -17.34 5.72 4.27
N TRP A 94 -16.40 4.80 4.04
CA TRP A 94 -16.51 3.85 2.95
C TRP A 94 -17.72 2.91 3.12
N VAL A 95 -17.96 2.39 4.32
CA VAL A 95 -19.09 1.50 4.60
C VAL A 95 -20.42 2.23 4.43
N GLU A 96 -20.56 3.42 5.01
CA GLU A 96 -21.84 4.14 5.08
C GLU A 96 -22.18 4.89 3.78
N HIS A 97 -21.18 5.49 3.10
CA HIS A 97 -21.41 6.38 1.97
C HIS A 97 -20.98 5.83 0.61
N ASN A 98 -20.13 4.80 0.59
CA ASN A 98 -19.56 4.24 -0.63
C ASN A 98 -19.95 2.78 -0.90
N LYS A 99 -21.10 2.33 -0.37
CA LYS A 99 -21.66 0.98 -0.55
C LYS A 99 -20.81 -0.16 0.04
N GLY A 100 -19.88 0.14 0.93
CA GLY A 100 -19.07 -0.90 1.58
C GLY A 100 -19.91 -1.90 2.38
N TRP A 101 -21.08 -1.49 2.88
CA TRP A 101 -22.05 -2.37 3.52
C TRP A 101 -22.53 -3.50 2.60
N ASP A 102 -22.69 -3.26 1.31
CA ASP A 102 -23.13 -4.26 0.33
C ASP A 102 -22.06 -5.35 0.13
N GLU A 103 -20.80 -4.96 0.06
CA GLU A 103 -19.66 -5.88 0.02
C GLU A 103 -19.57 -6.74 1.28
N ILE A 104 -19.78 -6.13 2.45
CA ILE A 104 -19.80 -6.86 3.72
C ILE A 104 -20.95 -7.87 3.78
N GLN A 105 -22.13 -7.48 3.32
CA GLN A 105 -23.31 -8.35 3.30
C GLN A 105 -23.21 -9.47 2.26
N SER A 106 -22.52 -9.25 1.16
CA SER A 106 -22.30 -10.25 0.12
C SER A 106 -21.41 -11.41 0.59
N ALA A 107 -20.58 -11.18 1.61
CA ALA A 107 -19.80 -12.23 2.24
C ALA A 107 -20.68 -13.20 3.02
N SER A 108 -20.36 -14.51 2.96
CA SER A 108 -21.07 -15.50 3.78
C SER A 108 -20.94 -15.16 5.27
N THR A 109 -21.97 -15.46 6.07
CA THR A 109 -22.02 -15.12 7.50
C THR A 109 -20.75 -15.53 8.26
N GLN A 110 -20.20 -16.70 7.96
CA GLN A 110 -18.98 -17.24 8.59
C GLN A 110 -17.69 -16.49 8.19
N ARG A 111 -17.70 -15.76 7.07
CA ARG A 111 -16.54 -15.02 6.56
C ARG A 111 -16.69 -13.51 6.69
N ARG A 112 -17.82 -13.04 7.16
CA ARG A 112 -18.16 -11.61 7.19
C ARG A 112 -17.23 -10.82 8.09
N GLU A 113 -16.91 -11.33 9.28
CA GLU A 113 -15.94 -10.70 10.18
C GLU A 113 -14.56 -10.56 9.53
N LYS A 114 -14.05 -11.63 8.90
CA LYS A 114 -12.79 -11.57 8.16
C LYS A 114 -12.84 -10.63 6.94
N ALA A 115 -14.00 -10.49 6.31
CA ALA A 115 -14.17 -9.52 5.22
C ALA A 115 -14.03 -8.09 5.75
N VAL A 116 -14.70 -7.77 6.86
CA VAL A 116 -14.58 -6.47 7.54
C VAL A 116 -13.14 -6.17 7.92
N GLN A 117 -12.45 -7.10 8.56
CA GLN A 117 -11.05 -6.97 8.97
C GLN A 117 -10.13 -6.66 7.77
N ARG A 118 -10.27 -7.40 6.65
CA ARG A 118 -9.47 -7.20 5.45
C ARG A 118 -9.74 -5.85 4.77
N MET A 119 -10.99 -5.44 4.74
CA MET A 119 -11.40 -4.16 4.16
C MET A 119 -10.89 -2.99 4.99
N LEU A 120 -10.96 -3.11 6.32
CA LEU A 120 -10.37 -2.14 7.24
C LEU A 120 -8.85 -2.03 7.04
N HIS A 121 -8.17 -3.18 6.94
CA HIS A 121 -6.75 -3.20 6.65
C HIS A 121 -6.43 -2.48 5.33
N LEU A 122 -7.14 -2.80 4.27
CA LEU A 122 -6.92 -2.20 2.96
C LEU A 122 -7.14 -0.68 2.98
N SER A 123 -8.22 -0.22 3.62
CA SER A 123 -8.55 1.20 3.72
C SER A 123 -7.52 1.99 4.53
N GLY A 124 -6.98 1.39 5.59
CA GLY A 124 -6.03 2.05 6.48
C GLY A 124 -4.57 1.99 6.04
N LYS A 125 -4.20 0.99 5.23
CA LYS A 125 -2.81 0.72 4.86
C LYS A 125 -2.10 1.93 4.28
N TYR A 126 -2.67 2.54 3.24
CA TYR A 126 -2.05 3.68 2.57
C TYR A 126 -1.96 4.92 3.46
N TYR A 127 -2.96 5.14 4.30
CA TYR A 127 -2.93 6.22 5.28
C TYR A 127 -1.79 6.02 6.28
N CYS A 128 -1.66 4.82 6.84
CA CYS A 128 -0.61 4.50 7.81
C CYS A 128 0.80 4.61 7.18
N GLU A 129 1.02 4.02 6.02
CA GLU A 129 2.30 4.09 5.30
C GLU A 129 2.71 5.54 4.99
N SER A 130 1.78 6.38 4.55
CA SER A 130 2.05 7.79 4.24
C SER A 130 2.38 8.64 5.47
N ASN A 131 1.99 8.20 6.65
CA ASN A 131 2.26 8.87 7.92
C ASN A 131 3.38 8.21 8.75
N ASN A 132 4.10 7.25 8.17
CA ASN A 132 5.16 6.48 8.84
C ASN A 132 4.66 5.77 10.11
N ILE A 133 3.50 5.12 9.96
CA ILE A 133 2.83 4.33 10.99
C ILE A 133 2.77 2.89 10.51
N ASP A 134 3.15 1.96 11.36
CA ASP A 134 3.00 0.55 11.08
C ASP A 134 1.58 0.07 11.43
N MET A 135 1.01 -0.73 10.54
CA MET A 135 -0.30 -1.34 10.72
C MET A 135 -0.21 -2.84 10.45
N SER A 136 -0.32 -3.63 11.50
CA SER A 136 -0.25 -5.08 11.48
C SER A 136 -1.63 -5.69 11.67
N PHE A 137 -1.89 -6.74 10.92
CA PHE A 137 -3.15 -7.48 10.92
C PHE A 137 -2.92 -8.90 11.43
N GLU A 138 -3.84 -9.41 12.27
CA GLU A 138 -3.71 -10.73 12.92
C GLU A 138 -2.33 -10.91 13.62
N ALA A 139 -1.83 -9.84 14.27
CA ALA A 139 -0.57 -9.92 15.00
C ALA A 139 -0.72 -10.87 16.20
N ASN A 140 0.05 -11.94 16.22
CA ASN A 140 0.00 -12.96 17.27
C ASN A 140 1.16 -12.75 18.26
N GLU A 141 0.87 -12.11 19.39
CA GLU A 141 1.84 -11.79 20.44
C GLU A 141 1.59 -12.61 21.74
N GLY A 142 0.84 -13.72 21.65
CA GLY A 142 0.66 -14.62 22.78
C GLY A 142 -0.76 -15.14 22.99
N PRO A 143 -1.73 -14.40 23.55
CA PRO A 143 -3.04 -14.96 23.90
C PRO A 143 -3.96 -15.21 22.69
N GLY A 144 -3.53 -14.84 21.50
CA GLY A 144 -4.25 -14.99 20.23
C GLY A 144 -3.91 -13.85 19.28
N PRO A 145 -4.39 -13.89 18.03
CA PRO A 145 -4.17 -12.83 17.07
C PRO A 145 -5.05 -11.62 17.40
N VAL A 146 -4.45 -10.44 17.50
CA VAL A 146 -5.13 -9.16 17.54
C VAL A 146 -5.67 -8.84 16.15
N ASP A 147 -6.93 -8.41 16.02
CA ASP A 147 -7.52 -8.11 14.71
C ASP A 147 -6.74 -7.03 13.97
N LEU A 148 -6.35 -5.98 14.66
CA LEU A 148 -5.53 -4.90 14.10
C LEU A 148 -4.67 -4.27 15.19
N LYS A 149 -3.39 -4.06 14.86
CA LYS A 149 -2.45 -3.27 15.67
C LYS A 149 -1.93 -2.11 14.84
N VAL A 150 -1.97 -0.92 15.40
CA VAL A 150 -1.40 0.30 14.83
C VAL A 150 -0.27 0.75 15.75
N SER A 151 0.93 1.00 15.19
CA SER A 151 2.08 1.34 16.01
C SER A 151 2.98 2.38 15.36
N ARG A 152 3.61 3.19 16.24
CA ARG A 152 4.67 4.12 15.90
C ARG A 152 5.78 4.02 16.93
N GLY A 153 6.77 3.22 16.63
CA GLY A 153 7.79 2.88 17.62
C GLY A 153 7.18 2.15 18.82
N ASN A 154 7.32 2.72 20.01
CA ASN A 154 6.76 2.14 21.25
C ASN A 154 5.30 2.54 21.52
N ASP A 155 4.76 3.52 20.79
CA ASP A 155 3.35 3.91 20.90
C ASP A 155 2.51 2.93 20.07
N LYS A 156 1.64 2.18 20.73
CA LYS A 156 0.85 1.11 20.15
C LYS A 156 -0.61 1.24 20.52
N THR A 157 -1.49 0.90 19.57
CA THR A 157 -2.94 0.80 19.79
C THR A 157 -3.43 -0.52 19.24
N VAL A 158 -4.17 -1.26 20.04
CA VAL A 158 -4.82 -2.51 19.65
C VAL A 158 -6.28 -2.26 19.34
N VAL A 159 -6.78 -2.93 18.31
CA VAL A 159 -8.17 -2.81 17.86
C VAL A 159 -8.76 -4.20 17.74
N GLU A 160 -9.90 -4.40 18.38
CA GLU A 160 -10.70 -5.62 18.30
C GLU A 160 -12.00 -5.32 17.56
N ILE A 161 -12.42 -6.19 16.64
CA ILE A 161 -13.57 -5.99 15.76
C ILE A 161 -14.57 -7.11 15.99
N LYS A 162 -15.80 -6.77 16.29
CA LYS A 162 -16.88 -7.75 16.41
C LYS A 162 -18.11 -7.31 15.60
N LEU A 163 -18.76 -8.28 14.99
CA LEU A 163 -20.04 -8.06 14.33
C LEU A 163 -21.18 -8.18 15.32
N SER A 164 -22.25 -7.43 15.07
CA SER A 164 -23.52 -7.54 15.85
C SER A 164 -24.14 -8.94 15.85
N SER A 165 -23.83 -9.73 14.83
CA SER A 165 -24.26 -11.12 14.72
C SER A 165 -23.43 -12.12 15.54
N ASN A 166 -22.34 -11.67 16.15
CA ASN A 166 -21.47 -12.50 16.99
C ASN A 166 -21.99 -12.49 18.43
N ASN A 167 -22.38 -13.64 18.95
CA ASN A 167 -22.92 -13.76 20.32
C ASN A 167 -21.85 -13.55 21.40
N ASP A 168 -20.57 -13.66 21.03
CA ASP A 168 -19.42 -13.54 21.96
C ASP A 168 -18.82 -12.11 21.97
N TYR A 169 -19.56 -11.11 21.50
CA TYR A 169 -19.04 -9.72 21.40
C TYR A 169 -18.68 -9.14 22.78
N LEU A 170 -19.41 -9.51 23.84
CA LEU A 170 -19.11 -9.07 25.22
C LEU A 170 -17.77 -9.63 25.71
N HIS A 171 -17.50 -10.92 25.44
CA HIS A 171 -16.22 -11.53 25.75
C HIS A 171 -15.05 -10.83 25.02
N GLY A 172 -15.25 -10.47 23.75
CA GLY A 172 -14.29 -9.66 22.98
C GLY A 172 -14.02 -8.29 23.62
N PHE A 173 -15.06 -7.65 24.12
CA PHE A 173 -14.96 -6.35 24.76
C PHE A 173 -14.32 -6.41 26.15
N GLU A 174 -14.73 -7.35 27.00
CA GLU A 174 -14.34 -7.37 28.41
C GLU A 174 -12.98 -8.05 28.63
N GLU A 175 -12.67 -9.10 27.89
CA GLU A 175 -11.52 -9.96 28.16
C GLU A 175 -10.46 -9.94 27.05
N GLN A 176 -10.85 -10.10 25.79
CA GLN A 176 -9.88 -10.23 24.70
C GLN A 176 -9.05 -8.95 24.50
N ILE A 177 -9.71 -7.80 24.37
CA ILE A 177 -9.02 -6.54 24.12
C ILE A 177 -8.10 -6.14 25.27
N GLU A 178 -8.49 -6.44 26.53
CA GLU A 178 -7.64 -6.20 27.69
C GLU A 178 -6.40 -7.08 27.67
N SER A 179 -6.58 -8.36 27.40
CA SER A 179 -5.48 -9.32 27.29
C SER A 179 -4.48 -8.94 26.20
N TYR A 180 -4.97 -8.48 25.04
CA TYR A 180 -4.11 -8.02 23.94
C TYR A 180 -3.36 -6.72 24.31
N ALA A 181 -4.03 -5.76 24.94
CA ALA A 181 -3.40 -4.53 25.37
C ALA A 181 -2.28 -4.78 26.37
N GLN A 182 -2.48 -5.71 27.30
CA GLN A 182 -1.45 -6.13 28.27
C GLN A 182 -0.27 -6.82 27.56
N ALA A 183 -0.53 -7.74 26.61
CA ALA A 183 0.51 -8.44 25.86
C ALA A 183 1.38 -7.47 25.03
N GLU A 184 0.77 -6.45 24.45
CA GLU A 184 1.45 -5.41 23.68
C GLU A 184 2.08 -4.30 24.54
N GLY A 185 1.83 -4.31 25.85
CA GLY A 185 2.35 -3.29 26.78
C GLY A 185 1.78 -1.90 26.54
N THR A 186 0.50 -1.81 26.16
CA THR A 186 -0.18 -0.55 25.85
C THR A 186 -1.48 -0.41 26.66
N ASN A 187 -1.88 0.84 26.91
CA ASN A 187 -3.20 1.18 27.42
C ASN A 187 -4.18 1.63 26.31
N ASN A 188 -3.67 1.83 25.10
CA ASN A 188 -4.47 2.29 23.98
C ASN A 188 -5.19 1.10 23.33
N ARG A 189 -6.50 1.08 23.45
CA ARG A 189 -7.36 0.03 22.91
C ARG A 189 -8.64 0.60 22.35
N ILE A 190 -9.12 0.03 21.26
CA ILE A 190 -10.35 0.43 20.58
C ILE A 190 -11.14 -0.84 20.27
N PHE A 191 -12.38 -0.85 20.70
CA PHE A 191 -13.34 -1.90 20.35
C PHE A 191 -14.29 -1.40 19.29
N VAL A 192 -14.36 -2.12 18.18
CA VAL A 192 -15.20 -1.78 17.02
C VAL A 192 -16.36 -2.75 16.93
N TYR A 193 -17.56 -2.23 17.01
CA TYR A 193 -18.78 -2.99 16.87
C TYR A 193 -19.49 -2.62 15.57
N VAL A 194 -19.58 -3.58 14.65
CA VAL A 194 -20.19 -3.40 13.32
C VAL A 194 -21.59 -3.97 13.32
N MET A 195 -22.59 -3.12 13.07
CA MET A 195 -24.01 -3.45 13.03
C MET A 195 -24.51 -3.75 11.62
#